data_cc893b9e3e7d685480816c1a70068aaf
#
_entry.id   cc893b9e3e7d685480816c1a70068aaf
#
_cell.length_a   1.000
_cell.length_b   1.000
_cell.length_c   1.000
_cell.angle_alpha   90.00
_cell.angle_beta   90.00
_cell.angle_gamma   90.00
#
_symmetry.space_group_name_H-M   'P 1'
#
loop_
_entity.id
_entity.type
_entity.pdbx_description
1 polymer ?
#
loop_
_entity_poly.entity_id
_entity_poly.type
_entity_poly.pdbx_seq_one_letter_code
_entity_poly.pdbx_strand_id
1 'polypeptide(L)'
;FCRRRNVKKAQQIMSKLPEERSSSTRPFQFVALNFFGPFAVKDLAAGRRKLKCWGVVYSCLSSRAVAIYCCPGYSTRDFLATHGKFTATYGDPVKCYADHGTQIVAGAKELDWGKVTGQGGARRTEWVFTARGCSWRNGSAEVMIRSARRTLAHVLEKSGEDLDFHQADATLRRVGDILNHRPLSIRSATEDNFYSITPADLLLGRATD
;
A
#
# COMPACT_ATOMS: atom_id res chain seq x y z
N PHE A 1 -0.33 -29.13 32.25
CA PHE A 1 -1.10 -28.10 31.50
C PHE A 1 -0.14 -27.29 30.64
N CYS A 2 -0.30 -27.39 29.34
CA CYS A 2 0.64 -26.78 28.40
C CYS A 2 0.43 -25.25 28.36
N ARG A 3 1.40 -24.46 28.82
CA ARG A 3 1.39 -22.98 28.77
C ARG A 3 1.15 -22.42 27.37
N ARG A 4 1.43 -23.17 26.29
CA ARG A 4 1.17 -22.77 24.89
C ARG A 4 -0.32 -22.72 24.54
N ARG A 5 -1.20 -23.42 25.25
CA ARG A 5 -2.66 -23.43 25.00
C ARG A 5 -3.42 -22.37 25.80
N ASN A 6 -2.85 -21.85 26.89
CA ASN A 6 -3.47 -20.86 27.76
C ASN A 6 -2.64 -19.57 27.87
N VAL A 7 -2.13 -19.09 26.76
CA VAL A 7 -1.47 -17.77 26.75
C VAL A 7 -2.52 -16.70 26.95
N LYS A 8 -2.50 -16.03 28.09
CA LYS A 8 -3.28 -14.79 28.28
C LYS A 8 -2.82 -13.80 27.22
N LYS A 9 -3.73 -13.37 26.35
CA LYS A 9 -3.45 -12.31 25.37
C LYS A 9 -3.03 -11.06 26.14
N ALA A 10 -1.80 -10.62 25.98
CA ALA A 10 -1.38 -9.33 26.52
C ALA A 10 -2.22 -8.24 25.85
N GLN A 11 -2.88 -7.40 26.65
CA GLN A 11 -3.49 -6.20 26.14
C GLN A 11 -2.37 -5.23 25.77
N GLN A 12 -2.14 -5.03 24.48
CA GLN A 12 -1.25 -3.98 24.01
C GLN A 12 -1.92 -2.63 24.26
N ILE A 13 -1.22 -1.76 24.95
CA ILE A 13 -1.64 -0.37 25.08
C ILE A 13 -1.54 0.26 23.69
N MET A 14 -2.69 0.57 23.08
CA MET A 14 -2.74 1.28 21.81
C MET A 14 -2.32 2.73 22.03
N SER A 15 -1.30 3.17 21.31
CA SER A 15 -0.95 4.59 21.27
C SER A 15 -2.06 5.38 20.56
N LYS A 16 -2.13 6.70 20.80
CA LYS A 16 -3.06 7.57 20.06
C LYS A 16 -2.87 7.39 18.55
N LEU A 17 -3.97 7.32 17.82
CA LEU A 17 -3.92 7.27 16.36
C LEU A 17 -3.35 8.59 15.84
N PRO A 18 -2.55 8.55 14.75
CA PRO A 18 -2.11 9.76 14.08
C PRO A 18 -3.31 10.65 13.71
N GLU A 19 -3.19 11.96 13.88
CA GLU A 19 -4.27 12.93 13.58
C GLU A 19 -4.71 12.84 12.11
N GLU A 20 -3.81 12.47 11.21
CA GLU A 20 -4.04 12.26 9.79
C GLU A 20 -5.07 11.17 9.50
N ARG A 21 -5.35 10.28 10.46
CA ARG A 21 -6.39 9.25 10.32
C ARG A 21 -7.81 9.76 10.56
N SER A 22 -7.95 10.87 11.23
CA SER A 22 -9.24 11.52 11.53
C SER A 22 -9.49 12.77 10.70
N SER A 23 -8.48 13.24 9.97
CA SER A 23 -8.60 14.45 9.15
C SER A 23 -9.31 14.13 7.82
N SER A 24 -10.27 14.98 7.45
CA SER A 24 -10.89 14.95 6.12
C SER A 24 -9.97 15.67 5.13
N THR A 25 -9.22 14.90 4.35
CA THR A 25 -8.26 15.42 3.37
C THR A 25 -8.44 14.68 2.04
N ARG A 26 -7.85 15.25 0.96
CA ARG A 26 -7.87 14.56 -0.31
C ARG A 26 -7.23 13.16 -0.20
N PRO A 27 -7.71 12.18 -0.98
CA PRO A 27 -7.11 10.84 -0.98
C PRO A 27 -5.60 10.89 -1.23
N PHE A 28 -4.86 10.00 -0.55
CA PHE A 28 -3.41 9.86 -0.62
C PHE A 28 -2.58 11.11 -0.26
N GLN A 29 -3.16 12.08 0.44
CA GLN A 29 -2.40 13.17 1.02
C GLN A 29 -1.49 12.69 2.16
N PHE A 30 -1.98 11.77 2.97
CA PHE A 30 -1.25 11.08 4.03
C PHE A 30 -1.23 9.59 3.74
N VAL A 31 -0.04 9.02 3.63
CA VAL A 31 0.15 7.65 3.12
C VAL A 31 0.98 6.83 4.08
N ALA A 32 0.60 5.58 4.27
CA ALA A 32 1.47 4.55 4.82
C ALA A 32 1.94 3.64 3.69
N LEU A 33 3.27 3.50 3.56
CA LEU A 33 3.92 2.74 2.51
C LEU A 33 4.64 1.54 3.10
N ASN A 34 4.56 0.39 2.42
CA ASN A 34 5.38 -0.78 2.76
C ASN A 34 5.56 -1.72 1.56
N PHE A 35 6.63 -2.51 1.61
CA PHE A 35 6.93 -3.55 0.62
C PHE A 35 6.42 -4.91 1.10
N PHE A 36 6.08 -5.78 0.15
CA PHE A 36 5.77 -7.17 0.40
C PHE A 36 6.20 -8.07 -0.77
N GLY A 37 6.44 -9.33 -0.52
CA GLY A 37 6.99 -10.28 -1.48
C GLY A 37 8.24 -10.95 -0.90
N PRO A 38 9.17 -11.47 -1.74
CA PRO A 38 9.13 -11.41 -3.20
C PRO A 38 8.14 -12.38 -3.85
N PHE A 39 7.76 -12.09 -5.09
CA PHE A 39 7.00 -12.99 -5.97
C PHE A 39 7.88 -13.43 -7.13
N ALA A 40 7.64 -14.65 -7.63
CA ALA A 40 8.26 -15.14 -8.85
C ALA A 40 7.42 -14.75 -10.07
N VAL A 41 8.02 -14.14 -11.08
CA VAL A 41 7.40 -13.81 -12.36
C VAL A 41 8.21 -14.41 -13.50
N LYS A 42 7.59 -14.71 -14.64
CA LYS A 42 8.27 -15.18 -15.84
C LYS A 42 9.19 -14.11 -16.40
N ASP A 43 10.38 -14.50 -16.81
CA ASP A 43 11.25 -13.69 -17.63
C ASP A 43 10.90 -13.90 -19.10
N LEU A 44 10.29 -12.89 -19.73
CA LEU A 44 9.91 -12.98 -21.15
C LEU A 44 11.12 -13.10 -22.09
N ALA A 45 12.29 -12.64 -21.67
CA ALA A 45 13.50 -12.69 -22.48
C ALA A 45 14.23 -14.03 -22.38
N ALA A 46 14.13 -14.73 -21.24
CA ALA A 46 14.92 -15.94 -20.96
C ALA A 46 14.04 -17.20 -20.75
N GLY A 47 12.78 -17.18 -21.16
CA GLY A 47 11.87 -18.32 -21.26
C GLY A 47 11.57 -19.05 -19.94
N ARG A 48 12.47 -19.93 -19.49
CA ARG A 48 12.26 -20.73 -18.25
C ARG A 48 12.74 -20.04 -16.97
N ARG A 49 13.39 -18.91 -17.07
CA ARG A 49 13.92 -18.17 -15.92
C ARG A 49 12.77 -17.45 -15.21
N LYS A 50 12.80 -17.49 -13.88
CA LYS A 50 11.92 -16.69 -13.02
C LYS A 50 12.70 -15.52 -12.42
N LEU A 51 12.10 -14.34 -12.51
CA LEU A 51 12.59 -13.11 -11.87
C LEU A 51 11.83 -12.92 -10.55
N LYS A 52 12.47 -12.21 -9.61
CA LYS A 52 11.81 -11.78 -8.37
C LYS A 52 11.30 -10.37 -8.53
N CYS A 53 10.04 -10.13 -8.19
CA CYS A 53 9.46 -8.80 -8.03
C CYS A 53 8.83 -8.64 -6.65
N TRP A 54 8.52 -7.42 -6.27
CA TRP A 54 7.92 -7.08 -4.99
C TRP A 54 6.64 -6.27 -5.21
N GLY A 55 5.70 -6.39 -4.29
CA GLY A 55 4.57 -5.48 -4.22
C GLY A 55 4.91 -4.28 -3.35
N VAL A 56 4.48 -3.10 -3.76
CA VAL A 56 4.50 -1.87 -2.97
C VAL A 56 3.08 -1.45 -2.70
N VAL A 57 2.70 -1.38 -1.42
CA VAL A 57 1.38 -0.92 -0.97
C VAL A 57 1.48 0.51 -0.49
N TYR A 58 0.64 1.36 -1.03
CA TYR A 58 0.34 2.70 -0.54
C TYR A 58 -1.05 2.68 0.07
N SER A 59 -1.15 2.90 1.37
CA SER A 59 -2.43 2.94 2.09
C SER A 59 -2.72 4.38 2.51
N CYS A 60 -3.82 4.92 2.01
CA CYS A 60 -4.30 6.24 2.42
C CYS A 60 -4.77 6.20 3.88
N LEU A 61 -4.31 7.13 4.71
CA LEU A 61 -4.67 7.15 6.13
C LEU A 61 -6.08 7.69 6.35
N SER A 62 -6.55 8.63 5.54
CA SER A 62 -7.89 9.23 5.65
C SER A 62 -8.97 8.37 5.00
N SER A 63 -8.89 8.09 3.69
CA SER A 63 -9.92 7.36 2.95
C SER A 63 -9.83 5.83 3.10
N ARG A 64 -8.76 5.30 3.68
CA ARG A 64 -8.47 3.85 3.76
C ARG A 64 -8.30 3.18 2.38
N ALA A 65 -8.22 3.96 1.30
CA ALA A 65 -7.93 3.48 -0.04
C ALA A 65 -6.51 2.91 -0.12
N VAL A 66 -6.32 1.95 -1.01
CA VAL A 66 -5.01 1.34 -1.28
C VAL A 66 -4.68 1.44 -2.75
N ALA A 67 -3.40 1.70 -3.04
CA ALA A 67 -2.83 1.55 -4.36
C ALA A 67 -1.67 0.55 -4.27
N ILE A 68 -1.65 -0.44 -5.16
CA ILE A 68 -0.65 -1.51 -5.15
C ILE A 68 0.02 -1.55 -6.51
N TYR A 69 1.36 -1.58 -6.50
CA TYR A 69 2.19 -1.61 -7.69
C TYR A 69 3.19 -2.75 -7.62
N CYS A 70 3.53 -3.30 -8.79
CA CYS A 70 4.66 -4.23 -8.91
C CYS A 70 5.96 -3.47 -9.06
N CYS A 71 6.93 -3.78 -8.20
CA CYS A 71 8.27 -3.24 -8.23
C CYS A 71 9.23 -4.32 -8.77
N PRO A 72 9.99 -4.04 -9.84
CA PRO A 72 10.80 -5.06 -10.51
C PRO A 72 11.97 -5.56 -9.67
N GLY A 73 12.41 -4.79 -8.68
CA GLY A 73 13.52 -5.13 -7.81
C GLY A 73 13.37 -4.53 -6.42
N TYR A 74 14.42 -4.65 -5.63
CA TYR A 74 14.50 -4.12 -4.26
C TYR A 74 15.56 -3.03 -4.12
N SER A 75 15.93 -2.39 -5.25
CA SER A 75 16.89 -1.28 -5.29
C SER A 75 16.19 0.07 -5.10
N THR A 76 16.97 1.09 -4.76
CA THR A 76 16.49 2.47 -4.68
C THR A 76 15.90 2.93 -6.01
N ARG A 77 16.58 2.61 -7.14
CA ARG A 77 16.11 2.94 -8.49
C ARG A 77 14.75 2.32 -8.81
N ASP A 78 14.55 1.05 -8.45
CA ASP A 78 13.27 0.35 -8.67
C ASP A 78 12.16 0.97 -7.81
N PHE A 79 12.49 1.33 -6.57
CA PHE A 79 11.57 2.04 -5.68
C PHE A 79 11.17 3.39 -6.27
N LEU A 80 12.14 4.21 -6.72
CA LEU A 80 11.86 5.53 -7.29
C LEU A 80 10.98 5.45 -8.54
N ALA A 81 11.26 4.49 -9.44
CA ALA A 81 10.44 4.26 -10.62
C ALA A 81 9.00 3.87 -10.25
N THR A 82 8.84 3.02 -9.23
CA THR A 82 7.52 2.59 -8.75
C THR A 82 6.80 3.72 -8.01
N HIS A 83 7.51 4.48 -7.19
CA HIS A 83 6.97 5.67 -6.51
C HIS A 83 6.54 6.75 -7.51
N GLY A 84 7.32 6.95 -8.59
CA GLY A 84 6.95 7.84 -9.67
C GLY A 84 5.62 7.47 -10.35
N LYS A 85 5.32 6.18 -10.54
CA LYS A 85 4.01 5.73 -11.04
C LYS A 85 2.88 6.11 -10.08
N PHE A 86 3.11 5.97 -8.77
CA PHE A 86 2.13 6.35 -7.76
C PHE A 86 1.89 7.87 -7.76
N THR A 87 2.94 8.66 -7.73
CA THR A 87 2.82 10.14 -7.68
C THR A 87 2.26 10.73 -8.97
N ALA A 88 2.54 10.11 -10.12
CA ALA A 88 1.92 10.49 -11.40
C ALA A 88 0.40 10.26 -11.42
N THR A 89 -0.10 9.28 -10.63
CA THR A 89 -1.53 8.97 -10.57
C THR A 89 -2.27 9.80 -9.52
N TYR A 90 -1.68 9.96 -8.32
CA TYR A 90 -2.36 10.55 -7.16
C TYR A 90 -1.75 11.88 -6.69
N GLY A 91 -0.64 12.29 -7.28
CA GLY A 91 0.16 13.44 -6.82
C GLY A 91 1.08 13.07 -5.65
N ASP A 92 2.01 13.98 -5.33
CA ASP A 92 2.90 13.81 -4.20
C ASP A 92 2.13 13.84 -2.87
N PRO A 93 2.36 12.87 -1.96
CA PRO A 93 1.82 12.93 -0.63
C PRO A 93 2.48 14.07 0.17
N VAL A 94 1.73 14.68 1.07
CA VAL A 94 2.29 15.65 2.02
C VAL A 94 3.14 14.93 3.06
N LYS A 95 2.69 13.74 3.50
CA LYS A 95 3.39 12.94 4.49
C LYS A 95 3.32 11.45 4.17
N CYS A 96 4.45 10.78 4.27
CA CYS A 96 4.60 9.36 3.99
C CYS A 96 5.20 8.62 5.19
N TYR A 97 4.45 7.70 5.75
CA TYR A 97 4.90 6.78 6.80
C TYR A 97 5.45 5.52 6.14
N ALA A 98 6.68 5.16 6.44
CA ALA A 98 7.31 4.00 5.83
C ALA A 98 8.15 3.22 6.84
N ASP A 99 8.40 1.95 6.55
CA ASP A 99 9.39 1.19 7.28
C ASP A 99 10.81 1.69 6.96
N HIS A 100 11.74 1.46 7.89
CA HIS A 100 13.12 1.89 7.74
C HIS A 100 13.90 0.97 6.76
N GLY A 101 13.32 0.68 5.58
CA GLY A 101 13.99 -0.04 4.50
C GLY A 101 15.07 0.83 3.85
N THR A 102 16.26 0.28 3.63
CA THR A 102 17.41 1.04 3.09
C THR A 102 17.09 1.68 1.74
N GLN A 103 16.37 0.98 0.85
CA GLN A 103 15.96 1.46 -0.47
C GLN A 103 14.96 2.63 -0.38
N ILE A 104 14.06 2.62 0.63
CA ILE A 104 13.08 3.69 0.83
C ILE A 104 13.77 4.92 1.40
N VAL A 105 14.63 4.71 2.40
CA VAL A 105 15.39 5.82 3.03
C VAL A 105 16.30 6.51 2.02
N ALA A 106 17.01 5.74 1.18
CA ALA A 106 17.86 6.30 0.12
C ALA A 106 17.01 7.02 -0.93
N GLY A 107 15.89 6.43 -1.36
CA GLY A 107 14.97 7.05 -2.32
C GLY A 107 14.34 8.34 -1.80
N ALA A 108 13.95 8.38 -0.53
CA ALA A 108 13.44 9.61 0.10
C ALA A 108 14.46 10.76 0.06
N LYS A 109 15.72 10.45 0.37
CA LYS A 109 16.82 11.45 0.28
C LYS A 109 17.02 11.95 -1.16
N GLU A 110 16.97 11.06 -2.14
CA GLU A 110 17.13 11.42 -3.56
C GLU A 110 15.97 12.29 -4.05
N LEU A 111 14.73 11.97 -3.65
CA LEU A 111 13.55 12.78 -3.94
C LEU A 111 13.63 14.18 -3.31
N ASP A 112 14.12 14.28 -2.07
CA ASP A 112 14.34 15.56 -1.41
C ASP A 112 15.42 16.39 -2.11
N TRP A 113 16.51 15.76 -2.55
CA TRP A 113 17.59 16.42 -3.28
C TRP A 113 17.14 16.95 -4.63
N GLY A 114 16.38 16.16 -5.41
CA GLY A 114 15.84 16.60 -6.70
C GLY A 114 14.93 17.82 -6.60
N LYS A 115 14.20 17.97 -5.51
CA LYS A 115 13.34 19.14 -5.26
C LYS A 115 14.13 20.39 -4.85
N VAL A 116 15.23 20.24 -4.13
CA VAL A 116 16.14 21.35 -3.75
C VAL A 116 16.82 21.92 -4.97
N THR A 117 17.17 21.09 -5.96
CA THR A 117 17.82 21.52 -7.22
C THR A 117 16.85 22.08 -8.27
N GLY A 118 15.57 22.24 -7.94
CA GLY A 118 14.57 22.84 -8.84
C GLY A 118 14.11 21.93 -9.99
N GLN A 119 14.53 20.67 -10.01
CA GLN A 119 14.12 19.69 -11.02
C GLN A 119 12.72 19.08 -10.81
N GLY A 120 12.03 19.49 -9.75
CA GLY A 120 10.67 19.05 -9.46
C GLY A 120 9.89 20.16 -8.78
N GLY A 121 8.90 20.72 -9.47
CA GLY A 121 8.00 21.78 -8.95
C GLY A 121 6.98 21.32 -7.89
N ALA A 122 7.15 20.17 -7.26
CA ALA A 122 6.20 19.57 -6.34
C ALA A 122 6.52 19.85 -4.85
N ARG A 123 5.50 19.87 -4.01
CA ARG A 123 5.62 20.00 -2.55
C ARG A 123 6.54 18.89 -1.99
N ARG A 124 7.40 19.27 -1.06
CA ARG A 124 8.25 18.33 -0.31
C ARG A 124 7.40 17.36 0.50
N THR A 125 7.59 16.06 0.30
CA THR A 125 6.96 15.02 1.11
C THR A 125 7.70 14.90 2.45
N GLU A 126 6.99 14.98 3.55
CA GLU A 126 7.53 14.65 4.87
C GLU A 126 7.61 13.13 5.02
N TRP A 127 8.82 12.58 5.17
CA TRP A 127 9.04 11.15 5.39
C TRP A 127 9.15 10.84 6.87
N VAL A 128 8.29 9.98 7.37
CA VAL A 128 8.29 9.49 8.75
C VAL A 128 8.63 8.01 8.75
N PHE A 129 9.84 7.67 9.20
CA PHE A 129 10.29 6.29 9.27
C PHE A 129 10.01 5.67 10.63
N THR A 130 9.50 4.43 10.63
CA THR A 130 9.40 3.63 11.87
C THR A 130 10.79 3.29 12.38
N ALA A 131 10.93 3.16 13.70
CA ALA A 131 12.19 2.70 14.27
C ALA A 131 12.56 1.31 13.71
N ARG A 132 13.86 1.05 13.54
CA ARG A 132 14.35 -0.24 13.04
C ARG A 132 13.82 -1.38 13.91
N GLY A 133 13.31 -2.44 13.28
CA GLY A 133 12.72 -3.59 13.96
C GLY A 133 11.33 -3.34 14.55
N CYS A 134 10.69 -2.21 14.28
CA CYS A 134 9.37 -1.84 14.79
C CYS A 134 8.32 -1.73 13.66
N SER A 135 8.32 -2.68 12.72
CA SER A 135 7.40 -2.70 11.58
C SER A 135 5.92 -2.62 12.00
N TRP A 136 5.57 -3.19 13.15
CA TRP A 136 4.20 -3.13 13.71
C TRP A 136 3.66 -1.72 13.94
N ARG A 137 4.51 -0.69 13.99
CA ARG A 137 4.08 0.71 14.09
C ARG A 137 3.43 1.22 12.79
N ASN A 138 3.68 0.55 11.66
CA ASN A 138 3.04 0.82 10.37
C ASN A 138 1.80 -0.08 10.16
N GLY A 139 0.99 -0.27 11.20
CA GLY A 139 -0.11 -1.24 11.22
C GLY A 139 -1.16 -1.05 10.13
N SER A 140 -1.37 0.18 9.63
CA SER A 140 -2.30 0.43 8.52
C SER A 140 -1.83 -0.23 7.22
N ALA A 141 -0.55 -0.12 6.89
CA ALA A 141 0.04 -0.79 5.72
C ALA A 141 0.11 -2.30 5.93
N GLU A 142 0.46 -2.78 7.13
CA GLU A 142 0.52 -4.22 7.41
C GLU A 142 -0.82 -4.94 7.26
N VAL A 143 -1.91 -4.33 7.73
CA VAL A 143 -3.26 -4.89 7.56
C VAL A 143 -3.61 -4.99 6.06
N MET A 144 -3.27 -3.97 5.28
CA MET A 144 -3.52 -3.98 3.83
C MET A 144 -2.64 -5.00 3.11
N ILE A 145 -1.38 -5.17 3.52
CA ILE A 145 -0.50 -6.23 2.98
C ILE A 145 -1.08 -7.62 3.24
N ARG A 146 -1.59 -7.87 4.45
CA ARG A 146 -2.21 -9.16 4.78
C ARG A 146 -3.42 -9.44 3.88
N SER A 147 -4.28 -8.44 3.69
CA SER A 147 -5.44 -8.53 2.81
C SER A 147 -5.02 -8.71 1.35
N ALA A 148 -4.05 -7.93 0.87
CA ALA A 148 -3.51 -8.03 -0.48
C ALA A 148 -2.92 -9.42 -0.77
N ARG A 149 -2.13 -9.98 0.15
CA ARG A 149 -1.56 -11.33 0.01
C ARG A 149 -2.65 -12.41 -0.10
N ARG A 150 -3.70 -12.31 0.73
CA ARG A 150 -4.82 -13.26 0.70
C ARG A 150 -5.57 -13.18 -0.64
N THR A 151 -5.91 -11.97 -1.08
CA THR A 151 -6.61 -11.75 -2.35
C THR A 151 -5.74 -12.18 -3.53
N LEU A 152 -4.45 -11.85 -3.52
CA LEU A 152 -3.50 -12.26 -4.57
C LEU A 152 -3.38 -13.79 -4.65
N ALA A 153 -3.24 -14.48 -3.53
CA ALA A 153 -3.19 -15.94 -3.50
C ALA A 153 -4.44 -16.54 -4.16
N HIS A 154 -5.62 -16.05 -3.81
CA HIS A 154 -6.87 -16.52 -4.40
C HIS A 154 -6.98 -16.25 -5.92
N VAL A 155 -6.49 -15.09 -6.38
CA VAL A 155 -6.46 -14.77 -7.82
C VAL A 155 -5.50 -15.70 -8.56
N LEU A 156 -4.30 -15.94 -8.01
CA LEU A 156 -3.28 -16.80 -8.61
C LEU A 156 -3.70 -18.28 -8.64
N GLU A 157 -4.35 -18.78 -7.58
CA GLU A 157 -4.90 -20.15 -7.56
C GLU A 157 -5.93 -20.37 -8.68
N LYS A 158 -6.73 -19.34 -9.00
CA LYS A 158 -7.72 -19.43 -10.08
C LYS A 158 -7.13 -19.32 -11.47
N SER A 159 -6.06 -18.56 -11.66
CA SER A 159 -5.44 -18.36 -12.98
C SER A 159 -4.58 -19.55 -13.42
N GLY A 160 -4.01 -20.31 -12.47
CA GLY A 160 -3.16 -21.47 -12.77
C GLY A 160 -1.89 -21.16 -13.58
N GLU A 161 -1.62 -19.90 -13.89
CA GLU A 161 -0.55 -19.47 -14.77
C GLU A 161 0.55 -18.74 -14.02
N ASP A 162 1.78 -18.95 -14.48
CA ASP A 162 2.92 -18.12 -14.07
C ASP A 162 2.83 -16.76 -14.78
N LEU A 163 2.67 -15.68 -14.02
CA LEU A 163 2.54 -14.34 -14.57
C LEU A 163 3.89 -13.77 -15.02
N ASP A 164 3.90 -12.97 -16.07
CA ASP A 164 5.01 -12.06 -16.37
C ASP A 164 4.93 -10.78 -15.50
N PHE A 165 5.92 -9.88 -15.64
CA PHE A 165 5.96 -8.66 -14.83
C PHE A 165 4.76 -7.73 -15.09
N HIS A 166 4.32 -7.58 -16.34
CA HIS A 166 3.20 -6.71 -16.70
C HIS A 166 1.88 -7.26 -16.19
N GLN A 167 1.69 -8.57 -16.34
CA GLN A 167 0.54 -9.28 -15.80
C GLN A 167 0.51 -9.21 -14.27
N ALA A 168 1.67 -9.32 -13.60
CA ALA A 168 1.78 -9.17 -12.17
C ALA A 168 1.43 -7.74 -11.70
N ASP A 169 1.89 -6.69 -12.40
CA ASP A 169 1.53 -5.30 -12.10
C ASP A 169 0.02 -5.08 -12.27
N ALA A 170 -0.57 -5.56 -13.38
CA ALA A 170 -2.01 -5.49 -13.62
C ALA A 170 -2.81 -6.24 -12.53
N THR A 171 -2.35 -7.44 -12.16
CA THR A 171 -3.00 -8.25 -11.11
C THR A 171 -2.94 -7.56 -9.75
N LEU A 172 -1.80 -6.97 -9.37
CA LEU A 172 -1.67 -6.24 -8.13
C LEU A 172 -2.54 -4.98 -8.08
N ARG A 173 -2.69 -4.27 -9.20
CA ARG A 173 -3.62 -3.14 -9.33
C ARG A 173 -5.07 -3.60 -9.16
N ARG A 174 -5.44 -4.73 -9.77
CA ARG A 174 -6.76 -5.35 -9.61
C ARG A 174 -7.03 -5.77 -8.17
N VAL A 175 -6.02 -6.31 -7.48
CA VAL A 175 -6.12 -6.61 -6.03
C VAL A 175 -6.38 -5.33 -5.24
N GLY A 176 -5.70 -4.24 -5.56
CA GLY A 176 -5.94 -2.92 -4.95
C GLY A 176 -7.38 -2.43 -5.17
N ASP A 177 -7.89 -2.58 -6.37
CA ASP A 177 -9.27 -2.25 -6.75
C ASP A 177 -10.28 -3.07 -5.92
N ILE A 178 -10.14 -4.39 -5.87
CA ILE A 178 -10.98 -5.27 -5.03
C ILE A 178 -10.98 -4.82 -3.56
N LEU A 179 -9.81 -4.47 -3.03
CA LEU A 179 -9.71 -4.00 -1.66
C LEU A 179 -10.36 -2.64 -1.44
N ASN A 180 -10.43 -1.81 -2.47
CA ASN A 180 -11.09 -0.50 -2.40
C ASN A 180 -12.62 -0.59 -2.43
N HIS A 181 -13.18 -1.70 -2.87
CA HIS A 181 -14.63 -1.97 -2.82
C HIS A 181 -15.07 -2.66 -1.51
N ARG A 182 -14.18 -2.84 -0.53
CA ARG A 182 -14.56 -3.38 0.78
C ARG A 182 -15.42 -2.37 1.56
N PRO A 183 -16.48 -2.81 2.26
CA PRO A 183 -17.28 -1.90 3.08
C PRO A 183 -16.47 -1.36 4.26
N LEU A 184 -16.54 -0.05 4.50
CA LEU A 184 -15.98 0.64 5.66
C LEU A 184 -17.04 0.91 6.70
N SER A 185 -18.23 1.31 6.24
CA SER A 185 -19.37 1.68 7.07
C SER A 185 -20.64 1.52 6.27
N ILE A 186 -21.76 1.49 6.97
CA ILE A 186 -23.10 1.46 6.39
C ILE A 186 -23.72 2.84 6.64
N ARG A 187 -24.28 3.44 5.60
CA ARG A 187 -25.08 4.65 5.65
C ARG A 187 -26.51 4.30 5.32
N SER A 188 -27.46 4.73 6.15
CA SER A 188 -28.87 4.68 5.83
C SER A 188 -29.27 5.97 5.11
N ALA A 189 -29.92 5.84 3.96
CA ALA A 189 -30.54 6.97 3.28
C ALA A 189 -32.05 7.09 3.64
N THR A 190 -32.70 5.96 3.90
CA THR A 190 -34.07 5.82 4.42
C THR A 190 -34.11 4.58 5.31
N GLU A 191 -35.21 4.35 6.06
CA GLU A 191 -35.31 3.21 6.96
C GLU A 191 -35.06 1.84 6.27
N ASP A 192 -35.32 1.74 4.96
CA ASP A 192 -35.19 0.49 4.19
C ASP A 192 -34.02 0.49 3.19
N ASN A 193 -33.23 1.56 3.06
CA ASN A 193 -32.20 1.66 2.02
C ASN A 193 -30.83 1.93 2.62
N PHE A 194 -30.02 0.89 2.68
CA PHE A 194 -28.68 0.92 3.25
C PHE A 194 -27.62 0.92 2.14
N TYR A 195 -26.71 1.88 2.18
CA TYR A 195 -25.53 1.92 1.29
C TYR A 195 -24.26 1.64 2.08
N SER A 196 -23.40 0.80 1.53
CA SER A 196 -22.05 0.65 2.07
C SER A 196 -21.16 1.78 1.57
N ILE A 197 -20.47 2.45 2.48
CA ILE A 197 -19.40 3.39 2.10
C ILE A 197 -18.12 2.58 1.93
N THR A 198 -17.48 2.73 0.78
CA THR A 198 -16.24 2.04 0.43
C THR A 198 -15.07 3.03 0.29
N PRO A 199 -13.81 2.57 0.36
CA PRO A 199 -12.66 3.39 -0.01
C PRO A 199 -12.73 3.94 -1.45
N ALA A 200 -13.33 3.19 -2.39
CA ALA A 200 -13.50 3.63 -3.77
C ALA A 200 -14.42 4.84 -3.87
N ASP A 201 -15.52 4.89 -3.11
CA ASP A 201 -16.41 6.06 -3.06
C ASP A 201 -15.66 7.30 -2.58
N LEU A 202 -14.85 7.14 -1.53
CA LEU A 202 -14.03 8.23 -0.99
C LEU A 202 -12.90 8.66 -1.92
N LEU A 203 -12.38 7.73 -2.73
CA LEU A 203 -11.32 7.98 -3.69
C LEU A 203 -11.85 8.72 -4.92
N LEU A 204 -12.99 8.31 -5.42
CA LEU A 204 -13.60 8.84 -6.65
C LEU A 204 -14.55 10.01 -6.40
N GLY A 205 -14.93 10.27 -5.15
CA GLY A 205 -15.90 11.31 -4.79
C GLY A 205 -17.32 11.02 -5.27
N ARG A 206 -17.64 9.74 -5.58
CA ARG A 206 -18.94 9.28 -6.04
C ARG A 206 -19.20 7.85 -5.56
N ALA A 207 -20.47 7.48 -5.43
CA ALA A 207 -20.83 6.09 -5.17
C ALA A 207 -20.35 5.19 -6.33
N THR A 208 -19.77 4.05 -5.98
CA THR A 208 -19.36 3.00 -6.91
C THR A 208 -20.34 1.85 -6.71
N ASP A 209 -21.34 1.78 -7.56
CA ASP A 209 -22.33 0.70 -7.59
C ASP A 209 -21.71 -0.62 -8.06
#